data_5ba60221f632816ae8a3aa89c05b7ea9
#
_entry.id   5ba60221f632816ae8a3aa89c05b7ea9
#
_cell.length_a   1.000
_cell.length_b   1.000
_cell.length_c   1.000
_cell.angle_alpha   90.00
_cell.angle_beta   90.00
_cell.angle_gamma   90.00
#
_symmetry.space_group_name_H-M   'P 1'
#
loop_
_entity.id
_entity.type
_entity.pdbx_description
1 polymer ?
#
loop_
_entity_poly.entity_id
_entity_poly.type
_entity_poly.pdbx_seq_one_letter_code
_entity_poly.pdbx_strand_id
1 'polypeptide(L)'
;MRYSEYFVKAAELAATHPDKARELLLEAESHASQVIPEHLVRCARGWWENLHDHDNAIRCLLEAECRASDCYMFLYLATAHLQNFGTVSLAERCFRKAVTLAASEDDLLRLQEFFETFAPDMAERCRPALLELEQRVSTDIARRETE
;
A
#
# COMPACT_ATOMS: atom_id res chain seq x y z
N MET A 1 -11.67 15.37 18.11
CA MET A 1 -12.22 14.17 17.46
C MET A 1 -11.09 13.16 17.23
N ARG A 2 -11.32 11.91 17.56
CA ARG A 2 -10.35 10.85 17.26
C ARG A 2 -10.26 10.61 15.76
N TYR A 3 -9.10 10.18 15.28
CA TYR A 3 -8.88 9.94 13.85
C TYR A 3 -9.92 8.99 13.24
N SER A 4 -10.25 7.91 13.94
CA SER A 4 -11.26 6.95 13.48
C SER A 4 -12.67 7.53 13.37
N GLU A 5 -13.00 8.55 14.16
CA GLU A 5 -14.34 9.15 14.16
C GLU A 5 -14.65 9.92 12.88
N TYR A 6 -13.64 10.47 12.19
CA TYR A 6 -13.83 11.12 10.90
C TYR A 6 -14.45 10.16 9.88
N PHE A 7 -13.96 8.93 9.85
CA PHE A 7 -14.42 7.93 8.88
C PHE A 7 -15.82 7.41 9.21
N VAL A 8 -16.11 7.19 10.47
CA VAL A 8 -17.45 6.78 10.92
C VAL A 8 -18.49 7.85 10.58
N LYS A 9 -18.21 9.10 10.91
CA LYS A 9 -19.11 10.22 10.58
C LYS A 9 -19.25 10.45 9.08
N ALA A 10 -18.17 10.36 8.33
CA ALA A 10 -18.22 10.49 6.88
C ALA A 10 -19.11 9.40 6.26
N ALA A 11 -18.99 8.16 6.73
CA ALA A 11 -19.82 7.06 6.28
C ALA A 11 -21.31 7.29 6.60
N GLU A 12 -21.61 7.78 7.79
CA GLU A 12 -22.99 8.09 8.21
C GLU A 12 -23.62 9.22 7.36
N LEU A 13 -22.83 10.20 6.97
CA LEU A 13 -23.30 11.39 6.24
C LEU A 13 -23.24 11.25 4.71
N ALA A 14 -22.57 10.23 4.20
CA ALA A 14 -22.29 10.11 2.76
C ALA A 14 -23.55 10.12 1.91
N ALA A 15 -24.63 9.45 2.33
CA ALA A 15 -25.87 9.36 1.56
C ALA A 15 -26.74 10.63 1.65
N THR A 16 -26.72 11.31 2.80
CA THR A 16 -27.62 12.43 3.09
C THR A 16 -26.97 13.80 2.98
N HIS A 17 -25.69 13.89 3.36
CA HIS A 17 -24.91 15.14 3.38
C HIS A 17 -23.52 14.90 2.79
N PRO A 18 -23.42 14.61 1.47
CA PRO A 18 -22.13 14.26 0.85
C PRO A 18 -21.07 15.35 0.97
N ASP A 19 -21.46 16.63 0.95
CA ASP A 19 -20.52 17.74 1.10
C ASP A 19 -19.84 17.74 2.47
N LYS A 20 -20.60 17.44 3.52
CA LYS A 20 -20.05 17.32 4.88
C LYS A 20 -19.16 16.09 5.00
N ALA A 21 -19.53 14.98 4.38
CA ALA A 21 -18.70 13.80 4.33
C ALA A 21 -17.35 14.09 3.65
N ARG A 22 -17.36 14.85 2.55
CA ARG A 22 -16.13 15.31 1.86
C ARG A 22 -15.25 16.15 2.75
N GLU A 23 -15.84 17.12 3.46
CA GLU A 23 -15.10 17.97 4.42
C GLU A 23 -14.42 17.14 5.50
N LEU A 24 -15.12 16.15 6.05
CA LEU A 24 -14.57 15.26 7.08
C LEU A 24 -13.41 14.41 6.55
N LEU A 25 -13.51 13.91 5.33
CA LEU A 25 -12.43 13.14 4.72
C LEU A 25 -11.20 14.01 4.43
N LEU A 26 -11.40 15.23 3.93
CA LEU A 26 -10.31 16.18 3.72
C LEU A 26 -9.62 16.55 5.05
N GLU A 27 -10.40 16.72 6.10
CA GLU A 27 -9.85 16.99 7.43
C GLU A 27 -9.06 15.79 7.96
N ALA A 28 -9.57 14.57 7.76
CA ALA A 28 -8.85 13.35 8.10
C ALA A 28 -7.51 13.25 7.37
N GLU A 29 -7.47 13.60 6.09
CA GLU A 29 -6.23 13.63 5.31
C GLU A 29 -5.21 14.59 5.92
N SER A 30 -5.64 15.75 6.42
CA SER A 30 -4.75 16.72 7.04
C SER A 30 -4.11 16.20 8.33
N HIS A 31 -4.73 15.23 8.98
CA HIS A 31 -4.22 14.58 10.19
C HIS A 31 -3.50 13.26 9.91
N ALA A 32 -3.40 12.84 8.64
CA ALA A 32 -2.73 11.60 8.28
C ALA A 32 -1.24 11.65 8.62
N SER A 33 -0.73 10.56 9.19
CA SER A 33 0.68 10.45 9.52
C SER A 33 1.57 10.56 8.27
N GLN A 34 2.70 11.24 8.42
CA GLN A 34 3.73 11.32 7.38
C GLN A 34 4.49 10.01 7.20
N VAL A 35 4.42 9.11 8.18
CA VAL A 35 5.24 7.89 8.25
C VAL A 35 4.43 6.63 8.00
N ILE A 36 3.14 6.62 8.37
CA ILE A 36 2.29 5.43 8.33
C ILE A 36 1.37 5.49 7.10
N PRO A 37 1.62 4.66 6.05
CA PRO A 37 0.79 4.69 4.84
C PRO A 37 -0.67 4.27 5.10
N GLU A 38 -0.94 3.51 6.15
CA GLU A 38 -2.28 3.05 6.53
C GLU A 38 -3.28 4.20 6.70
N HIS A 39 -2.84 5.36 7.19
CA HIS A 39 -3.71 6.52 7.37
C HIS A 39 -4.29 7.02 6.04
N LEU A 40 -3.44 7.18 5.03
CA LEU A 40 -3.88 7.64 3.71
C LEU A 40 -4.65 6.55 2.95
N VAL A 41 -4.31 5.29 3.14
CA VAL A 41 -5.09 4.18 2.59
C VAL A 41 -6.50 4.18 3.17
N ARG A 42 -6.64 4.45 4.45
CA ARG A 42 -7.96 4.55 5.09
C ARG A 42 -8.75 5.74 4.54
N CYS A 43 -8.11 6.88 4.31
CA CYS A 43 -8.74 8.01 3.64
C CYS A 43 -9.22 7.62 2.23
N ALA A 44 -8.38 6.94 1.47
CA ALA A 44 -8.72 6.45 0.14
C ALA A 44 -9.95 5.54 0.16
N ARG A 45 -10.03 4.63 1.13
CA ARG A 45 -11.20 3.78 1.30
C ARG A 45 -12.46 4.58 1.59
N GLY A 46 -12.37 5.62 2.41
CA GLY A 46 -13.49 6.52 2.67
C GLY A 46 -14.02 7.18 1.40
N TRP A 47 -13.14 7.71 0.56
CA TRP A 47 -13.51 8.28 -0.72
C TRP A 47 -14.12 7.25 -1.66
N TRP A 48 -13.54 6.08 -1.74
CA TRP A 48 -13.97 5.02 -2.66
C TRP A 48 -15.30 4.40 -2.26
N GLU A 49 -15.39 3.93 -1.02
CA GLU A 49 -16.53 3.16 -0.54
C GLU A 49 -17.75 4.01 -0.24
N ASN A 50 -17.57 5.19 0.35
CA ASN A 50 -18.66 6.02 0.82
C ASN A 50 -19.17 7.03 -0.20
N LEU A 51 -18.27 7.62 -0.97
CA LEU A 51 -18.63 8.68 -1.92
C LEU A 51 -18.45 8.29 -3.39
N HIS A 52 -17.95 7.10 -3.65
CA HIS A 52 -17.63 6.61 -5.00
C HIS A 52 -16.74 7.61 -5.77
N ASP A 53 -15.91 8.32 -5.03
CA ASP A 53 -14.97 9.32 -5.59
C ASP A 53 -13.62 8.65 -5.82
N HIS A 54 -13.48 8.02 -6.97
CA HIS A 54 -12.28 7.24 -7.32
C HIS A 54 -11.06 8.14 -7.53
N ASP A 55 -11.25 9.34 -8.05
CA ASP A 55 -10.15 10.28 -8.29
C ASP A 55 -9.48 10.70 -6.97
N ASN A 56 -10.27 11.06 -5.96
CA ASN A 56 -9.74 11.40 -4.65
C ASN A 56 -9.13 10.19 -3.93
N ALA A 57 -9.72 9.00 -4.09
CA ALA A 57 -9.17 7.77 -3.54
C ALA A 57 -7.77 7.48 -4.14
N ILE A 58 -7.64 7.55 -5.46
CA ILE A 58 -6.36 7.33 -6.13
C ILE A 58 -5.34 8.41 -5.73
N ARG A 59 -5.78 9.67 -5.61
CA ARG A 59 -4.91 10.76 -5.13
C ARG A 59 -4.32 10.44 -3.75
N CYS A 60 -5.12 9.94 -2.81
CA CYS A 60 -4.65 9.54 -1.49
C CYS A 60 -3.63 8.39 -1.56
N LEU A 61 -3.89 7.41 -2.42
CA LEU A 61 -2.98 6.27 -2.60
C LEU A 61 -1.65 6.70 -3.22
N LEU A 62 -1.67 7.60 -4.19
CA LEU A 62 -0.45 8.15 -4.79
C LEU A 62 0.35 8.98 -3.79
N GLU A 63 -0.33 9.73 -2.93
CA GLU A 63 0.33 10.47 -1.84
C GLU A 63 0.97 9.50 -0.83
N ALA A 64 0.30 8.42 -0.49
CA ALA A 64 0.85 7.38 0.37
C ALA A 64 2.10 6.76 -0.26
N GLU A 65 2.09 6.51 -1.57
CA GLU A 65 3.24 6.01 -2.30
C GLU A 65 4.42 6.97 -2.25
N CYS A 66 4.17 8.28 -2.38
CA CYS A 66 5.22 9.29 -2.27
C CYS A 66 5.87 9.32 -0.89
N ARG A 67 5.13 9.00 0.16
CA ARG A 67 5.61 8.97 1.54
C ARG A 67 6.25 7.64 1.93
N ALA A 68 5.97 6.57 1.18
CA ALA A 68 6.52 5.25 1.45
C ALA A 68 8.03 5.22 1.21
N SER A 69 8.77 4.55 2.09
CA SER A 69 10.24 4.56 2.09
C SER A 69 10.89 3.19 2.21
N ASP A 70 10.16 2.15 2.56
CA ASP A 70 10.72 0.81 2.74
C ASP A 70 9.89 -0.28 2.05
N CYS A 71 10.45 -1.48 2.00
CA CYS A 71 9.82 -2.64 1.40
C CYS A 71 8.43 -2.92 1.98
N TYR A 72 8.29 -2.86 3.30
CA TYR A 72 7.03 -3.12 3.98
C TYR A 72 5.93 -2.15 3.55
N MET A 73 6.24 -0.86 3.51
CA MET A 73 5.26 0.18 3.13
C MET A 73 4.76 -0.02 1.70
N PHE A 74 5.66 -0.31 0.75
CA PHE A 74 5.27 -0.57 -0.63
C PHE A 74 4.46 -1.86 -0.77
N LEU A 75 4.82 -2.89 -0.01
CA LEU A 75 4.07 -4.15 0.00
C LEU A 75 2.66 -3.94 0.54
N TYR A 76 2.51 -3.16 1.61
CA TYR A 76 1.22 -2.78 2.16
C TYR A 76 0.35 -2.05 1.13
N LEU A 77 0.92 -1.06 0.42
CA LEU A 77 0.21 -0.33 -0.62
C LEU A 77 -0.21 -1.24 -1.78
N ALA A 78 0.67 -2.12 -2.21
CA ALA A 78 0.35 -3.08 -3.26
C ALA A 78 -0.81 -3.99 -2.85
N THR A 79 -0.81 -4.47 -1.60
CA THR A 79 -1.89 -5.27 -1.05
C THR A 79 -3.21 -4.49 -1.05
N ALA A 80 -3.18 -3.24 -0.62
CA ALA A 80 -4.36 -2.38 -0.61
C ALA A 80 -4.92 -2.17 -2.01
N HIS A 81 -4.07 -1.90 -3.00
CA HIS A 81 -4.49 -1.75 -4.39
C HIS A 81 -5.21 -3.01 -4.90
N LEU A 82 -4.70 -4.19 -4.60
CA LEU A 82 -5.31 -5.44 -5.06
C LEU A 82 -6.61 -5.77 -4.32
N GLN A 83 -6.61 -5.66 -2.99
CA GLN A 83 -7.74 -6.13 -2.18
C GLN A 83 -8.88 -5.14 -2.08
N ASN A 84 -8.57 -3.85 -2.02
CA ASN A 84 -9.58 -2.82 -1.74
C ASN A 84 -10.03 -2.04 -2.97
N PHE A 85 -9.16 -1.89 -3.97
CA PHE A 85 -9.42 -0.98 -5.09
C PHE A 85 -9.39 -1.64 -6.47
N GLY A 86 -8.86 -2.86 -6.57
CA GLY A 86 -8.76 -3.55 -7.86
C GLY A 86 -7.83 -2.88 -8.88
N THR A 87 -6.93 -2.01 -8.42
CA THR A 87 -6.01 -1.24 -9.27
C THR A 87 -4.72 -2.02 -9.52
N VAL A 88 -4.79 -3.03 -10.38
CA VAL A 88 -3.72 -4.02 -10.61
C VAL A 88 -2.41 -3.37 -11.08
N SER A 89 -2.48 -2.42 -12.01
CA SER A 89 -1.28 -1.75 -12.54
C SER A 89 -0.53 -0.96 -11.45
N LEU A 90 -1.26 -0.30 -10.57
CA LEU A 90 -0.68 0.43 -9.44
C LEU A 90 -0.12 -0.53 -8.39
N ALA A 91 -0.78 -1.66 -8.16
CA ALA A 91 -0.28 -2.72 -7.30
C ALA A 91 1.05 -3.26 -7.83
N GLU A 92 1.14 -3.56 -9.11
CA GLU A 92 2.39 -4.04 -9.74
C GLU A 92 3.53 -3.04 -9.57
N ARG A 93 3.27 -1.75 -9.76
CA ARG A 93 4.28 -0.70 -9.56
C ARG A 93 4.79 -0.69 -8.12
N CYS A 94 3.90 -0.79 -7.14
CA CYS A 94 4.29 -0.84 -5.72
C CYS A 94 5.09 -2.11 -5.40
N PHE A 95 4.71 -3.25 -5.97
CA PHE A 95 5.47 -4.50 -5.80
C PHE A 95 6.88 -4.40 -6.34
N ARG A 96 7.04 -3.82 -7.53
CA ARG A 96 8.37 -3.64 -8.12
C ARG A 96 9.24 -2.76 -7.23
N LYS A 97 8.68 -1.71 -6.65
CA LYS A 97 9.39 -0.86 -5.69
C LYS A 97 9.74 -1.61 -4.42
N ALA A 98 8.84 -2.44 -3.89
CA ALA A 98 9.10 -3.26 -2.72
C ALA A 98 10.27 -4.23 -2.98
N VAL A 99 10.27 -4.90 -4.13
CA VAL A 99 11.36 -5.82 -4.53
C VAL A 99 12.68 -5.06 -4.65
N THR A 100 12.68 -3.87 -5.22
CA THR A 100 13.88 -3.04 -5.37
C THR A 100 14.48 -2.64 -4.02
N LEU A 101 13.62 -2.34 -3.05
CA LEU A 101 14.03 -1.90 -1.70
C LEU A 101 14.31 -3.06 -0.73
N ALA A 102 13.90 -4.27 -1.07
CA ALA A 102 14.16 -5.44 -0.25
C ALA A 102 15.66 -5.70 -0.16
N ALA A 103 16.15 -5.92 1.06
CA ALA A 103 17.58 -6.07 1.33
C ALA A 103 17.91 -7.25 2.22
N SER A 104 16.94 -7.85 2.88
CA SER A 104 17.15 -8.93 3.85
C SER A 104 16.43 -10.19 3.44
N GLU A 105 16.84 -11.30 4.08
CA GLU A 105 16.16 -12.58 3.94
C GLU A 105 14.70 -12.48 4.41
N ASP A 106 14.42 -11.72 5.47
CA ASP A 106 13.08 -11.52 5.97
C ASP A 106 12.21 -10.79 4.94
N ASP A 107 12.75 -9.77 4.26
CA ASP A 107 12.05 -9.07 3.18
C ASP A 107 11.71 -10.03 2.05
N LEU A 108 12.67 -10.87 1.65
CA LEU A 108 12.48 -11.87 0.60
C LEU A 108 11.36 -12.85 0.97
N LEU A 109 11.37 -13.37 2.21
CA LEU A 109 10.35 -14.31 2.68
C LEU A 109 8.96 -13.68 2.67
N ARG A 110 8.83 -12.42 3.09
CA ARG A 110 7.57 -11.69 3.06
C ARG A 110 7.04 -11.50 1.63
N LEU A 111 7.93 -11.17 0.71
CA LEU A 111 7.55 -11.02 -0.71
C LEU A 111 7.11 -12.35 -1.31
N GLN A 112 7.84 -13.43 -1.04
CA GLN A 112 7.49 -14.76 -1.51
C GLN A 112 6.13 -15.21 -0.95
N GLU A 113 5.91 -15.07 0.34
CA GLU A 113 4.64 -15.38 0.99
C GLU A 113 3.48 -14.58 0.41
N PHE A 114 3.71 -13.30 0.18
CA PHE A 114 2.71 -12.43 -0.43
C PHE A 114 2.30 -12.92 -1.82
N PHE A 115 3.28 -13.20 -2.68
CA PHE A 115 3.01 -13.68 -4.04
C PHE A 115 2.27 -15.01 -4.06
N GLU A 116 2.64 -15.94 -3.19
CA GLU A 116 1.97 -17.23 -3.09
C GLU A 116 0.51 -17.12 -2.62
N THR A 117 0.28 -16.24 -1.64
CA THR A 117 -1.02 -16.11 -0.98
C THR A 117 -2.00 -15.25 -1.79
N PHE A 118 -1.55 -14.11 -2.32
CA PHE A 118 -2.44 -13.09 -2.85
C PHE A 118 -2.32 -12.84 -4.35
N ALA A 119 -1.17 -13.09 -4.94
CA ALA A 119 -0.90 -12.61 -6.30
C ALA A 119 0.04 -13.51 -7.11
N PRO A 120 -0.33 -14.77 -7.38
CA PRO A 120 0.55 -15.66 -8.17
C PRO A 120 0.83 -15.13 -9.58
N ASP A 121 -0.12 -14.44 -10.21
CA ASP A 121 0.08 -13.82 -11.53
C ASP A 121 1.06 -12.65 -11.46
N MET A 122 1.07 -11.92 -10.35
CA MET A 122 2.02 -10.84 -10.11
C MET A 122 3.44 -11.37 -9.94
N ALA A 123 3.58 -12.54 -9.31
CA ALA A 123 4.87 -13.23 -9.17
C ALA A 123 5.51 -13.50 -10.54
N GLU A 124 4.71 -13.94 -11.52
CA GLU A 124 5.20 -14.15 -12.89
C GLU A 124 5.73 -12.87 -13.52
N ARG A 125 4.99 -11.78 -13.41
CA ARG A 125 5.39 -10.47 -13.95
C ARG A 125 6.63 -9.90 -13.28
N CYS A 126 6.81 -10.16 -12.00
CA CYS A 126 7.94 -9.67 -11.22
C CYS A 126 9.06 -10.70 -11.07
N ARG A 127 8.96 -11.86 -11.74
CA ARG A 127 9.93 -12.95 -11.61
C ARG A 127 11.39 -12.53 -11.84
N PRO A 128 11.74 -11.78 -12.89
CA PRO A 128 13.13 -11.36 -13.09
C PRO A 128 13.69 -10.58 -11.90
N ALA A 129 12.91 -9.64 -11.36
CA ALA A 129 13.32 -8.84 -10.21
C ALA A 129 13.42 -9.69 -8.94
N LEU A 130 12.50 -10.65 -8.77
CA LEU A 130 12.50 -11.55 -7.62
C LEU A 130 13.70 -12.51 -7.65
N LEU A 131 14.04 -13.05 -8.79
CA LEU A 131 15.22 -13.91 -8.96
C LEU A 131 16.52 -13.15 -8.67
N GLU A 132 16.63 -11.92 -9.12
CA GLU A 132 17.76 -11.05 -8.82
C GLU A 132 17.88 -10.79 -7.32
N LEU A 133 16.76 -10.55 -6.65
CA LEU A 133 16.73 -10.39 -5.20
C LEU A 133 17.16 -11.67 -4.48
N GLU A 134 16.65 -12.84 -4.88
CA GLU A 134 17.04 -14.14 -4.32
C GLU A 134 18.55 -14.33 -4.41
N GLN A 135 19.14 -13.98 -5.54
CA GLN A 135 20.60 -14.10 -5.76
C GLN A 135 21.37 -13.14 -4.85
N ARG A 136 20.92 -11.89 -4.71
CA ARG A 136 21.57 -10.91 -3.80
C ARG A 136 21.55 -11.38 -2.36
N VAL A 137 20.41 -11.90 -1.89
CA VAL A 137 20.25 -12.40 -0.51
C VAL A 137 21.15 -13.61 -0.29
N SER A 138 21.20 -14.57 -1.23
CA SER A 138 22.05 -15.74 -1.15
C SER A 138 23.55 -15.37 -1.10
N THR A 139 23.97 -14.39 -1.88
CA THR A 139 25.33 -13.88 -1.88
C THR A 139 25.71 -13.25 -0.55
N ASP A 140 24.80 -12.46 0.04
CA ASP A 140 25.01 -11.81 1.33
C ASP A 140 25.11 -12.85 2.46
N ILE A 141 24.28 -13.87 2.44
CA ILE A 141 24.35 -14.98 3.44
C ILE A 141 25.70 -15.69 3.32
N ALA A 142 26.13 -16.05 2.13
CA ALA A 142 27.40 -16.71 1.89
C ALA A 142 28.58 -15.86 2.37
N ARG A 143 28.51 -14.54 2.16
CA ARG A 143 29.54 -13.61 2.64
C ARG A 143 29.62 -13.58 4.16
N ARG A 144 28.48 -13.57 4.86
CA ARG A 144 28.44 -13.60 6.33
C ARG A 144 29.00 -14.87 6.90
N GLU A 145 28.77 -16.02 6.25
CA GLU A 145 29.29 -17.31 6.68
C GLU A 145 30.82 -17.43 6.55
N THR A 146 31.43 -16.66 5.63
CA THR A 146 32.88 -16.66 5.42
C THR A 146 33.62 -15.63 6.28
N GLU A 147 32.91 -14.74 6.93
CA GLU A 147 33.46 -13.77 7.89
C GLU A 147 33.43 -14.37 9.32
#